data_bc4ab9128b51348dd885ac303a615893
#
_entry.id   bc4ab9128b51348dd885ac303a615893
#
_cell.length_a   1.000
_cell.length_b   1.000
_cell.length_c   1.000
_cell.angle_alpha   90.00
_cell.angle_beta   90.00
_cell.angle_gamma   90.00
#
_symmetry.space_group_name_H-M   'P 1'
#
loop_
_entity.id
_entity.type
_entity.pdbx_description
1 polymer ?
#
loop_
_entity_poly.entity_id
_entity_poly.type
_entity_poly.pdbx_seq_one_letter_code
_entity_poly.pdbx_strand_id
1 'polypeptide(L)'
;MTRKVKKAVLLVAGKGKRLYPITRTRPKPMIPFAGKPLLQYIVEYLRDVGINEVLLIDGYRKEQIRNHFKDGGRFGIRVKYAEQQEFLGTAHATNIAREFIGQDCFMLLYGDILMDKGILEQSLALYERTDVNALLSLFRVDDPEKYGIIQLDD
;
A
#
# COMPACT_ATOMS: atom_id res chain seq x y z
N MET A 1 15.40 14.41 16.23
CA MET A 1 15.51 14.15 14.77
C MET A 1 14.12 14.00 14.20
N THR A 2 13.74 14.78 13.21
CA THR A 2 12.44 14.66 12.55
C THR A 2 12.40 13.35 11.76
N ARG A 3 11.53 12.43 12.16
CA ARG A 3 11.32 11.13 11.49
C ARG A 3 10.53 11.35 10.20
N LYS A 4 11.20 11.69 9.09
CA LYS A 4 10.48 11.85 7.81
C LYS A 4 10.25 10.50 7.15
N VAL A 5 9.00 10.20 6.83
CA VAL A 5 8.62 9.01 6.07
C VAL A 5 8.75 9.32 4.58
N LYS A 6 9.65 8.63 3.88
CA LYS A 6 9.92 8.80 2.45
C LYS A 6 9.69 7.54 1.62
N LYS A 7 9.44 6.42 2.30
CA LYS A 7 9.22 5.12 1.70
C LYS A 7 7.81 4.62 1.96
N ALA A 8 7.21 3.95 0.99
CA ALA A 8 5.98 3.22 1.19
C ALA A 8 6.09 1.78 0.66
N VAL A 9 5.35 0.88 1.29
CA VAL A 9 5.19 -0.52 0.87
C VAL A 9 3.70 -0.74 0.56
N LEU A 10 3.40 -1.20 -0.65
CA LEU A 10 2.05 -1.50 -1.10
C LEU A 10 1.87 -2.99 -1.32
N LEU A 11 0.92 -3.59 -0.63
CA LEU A 11 0.58 -5.00 -0.77
C LEU A 11 -0.42 -5.18 -1.91
N VAL A 12 0.03 -5.77 -3.03
CA VAL A 12 -0.75 -5.90 -4.28
C VAL A 12 -0.76 -7.32 -4.85
N ALA A 13 -0.31 -8.32 -4.08
CA ALA A 13 -0.14 -9.70 -4.54
C ALA A 13 -1.46 -10.48 -4.69
N GLY A 14 -2.55 -10.03 -4.08
CA GLY A 14 -3.79 -10.78 -3.92
C GLY A 14 -4.54 -11.09 -5.22
N LYS A 15 -5.16 -12.29 -5.30
CA LYS A 15 -5.96 -12.75 -6.47
C LYS A 15 -7.32 -12.06 -6.63
N GLY A 16 -7.85 -11.45 -5.56
CA GLY A 16 -9.14 -10.75 -5.60
C GLY A 16 -10.34 -11.63 -5.95
N LYS A 17 -10.39 -12.89 -5.52
CA LYS A 17 -11.42 -13.89 -5.90
C LYS A 17 -12.85 -13.43 -5.70
N ARG A 18 -13.11 -12.58 -4.69
CA ARG A 18 -14.46 -12.03 -4.40
C ARG A 18 -15.00 -11.14 -5.53
N LEU A 19 -14.14 -10.65 -6.42
CA LEU A 19 -14.51 -9.82 -7.56
C LEU A 19 -14.50 -10.58 -8.90
N TYR A 20 -14.55 -11.91 -8.88
CA TYR A 20 -14.74 -12.69 -10.10
C TYR A 20 -16.09 -12.36 -10.76
N PRO A 21 -16.17 -12.28 -12.10
CA PRO A 21 -15.14 -12.63 -13.10
C PRO A 21 -14.11 -11.51 -13.42
N ILE A 22 -14.26 -10.28 -12.91
CA ILE A 22 -13.43 -9.13 -13.28
C ILE A 22 -11.94 -9.41 -13.04
N THR A 23 -11.61 -10.01 -11.89
CA THR A 23 -10.22 -10.30 -11.51
C THR A 23 -9.64 -11.56 -12.13
N ARG A 24 -10.36 -12.27 -13.01
CA ARG A 24 -9.79 -13.37 -13.78
C ARG A 24 -8.75 -12.91 -14.80
N THR A 25 -8.91 -11.72 -15.36
CA THR A 25 -8.05 -11.18 -16.43
C THR A 25 -7.10 -10.10 -15.96
N ARG A 26 -7.32 -9.53 -14.77
CA ARG A 26 -6.49 -8.44 -14.20
C ARG A 26 -6.41 -8.52 -12.67
N PRO A 27 -5.30 -8.09 -12.05
CA PRO A 27 -5.23 -8.03 -10.59
C PRO A 27 -6.15 -6.92 -10.06
N LYS A 28 -6.70 -7.10 -8.84
CA LYS A 28 -7.65 -6.16 -8.23
C LYS A 28 -7.15 -4.70 -8.24
N PRO A 29 -5.88 -4.39 -7.90
CA PRO A 29 -5.38 -3.03 -7.93
C PRO A 29 -5.34 -2.37 -9.33
N MET A 30 -5.43 -3.18 -10.38
CA MET A 30 -5.44 -2.71 -11.78
C MET A 30 -6.84 -2.57 -12.37
N ILE A 31 -7.89 -2.76 -11.57
CA ILE A 31 -9.27 -2.47 -12.01
C ILE A 31 -9.38 -0.97 -12.29
N PRO A 32 -9.88 -0.58 -13.49
CA PRO A 32 -10.08 0.82 -13.81
C PRO A 32 -11.14 1.45 -12.91
N PHE A 33 -10.84 2.60 -12.37
CA PHE A 33 -11.75 3.45 -11.63
C PHE A 33 -11.60 4.88 -12.17
N ALA A 34 -12.68 5.49 -12.61
CA ALA A 34 -12.67 6.85 -13.17
C ALA A 34 -11.49 7.12 -14.15
N GLY A 35 -11.27 6.21 -15.10
CA GLY A 35 -10.33 6.38 -16.22
C GLY A 35 -8.90 5.88 -16.00
N LYS A 36 -8.49 5.49 -14.77
CA LYS A 36 -7.16 4.93 -14.49
C LYS A 36 -7.20 3.82 -13.45
N PRO A 37 -6.18 2.95 -13.37
CA PRO A 37 -6.14 1.89 -12.35
C PRO A 37 -6.22 2.43 -10.92
N LEU A 38 -6.92 1.69 -10.04
CA LEU A 38 -7.04 2.05 -8.62
C LEU A 38 -5.66 2.28 -7.97
N LEU A 39 -4.70 1.40 -8.23
CA LEU A 39 -3.34 1.51 -7.71
C LEU A 39 -2.64 2.81 -8.16
N GLN A 40 -2.98 3.34 -9.34
CA GLN A 40 -2.38 4.57 -9.81
C GLN A 40 -2.78 5.77 -8.94
N TYR A 41 -4.04 5.84 -8.48
CA TYR A 41 -4.46 6.88 -7.53
C TYR A 41 -3.63 6.83 -6.25
N ILE A 42 -3.43 5.61 -5.71
CA ILE A 42 -2.66 5.43 -4.47
C ILE A 42 -1.21 5.89 -4.66
N VAL A 43 -0.58 5.49 -5.76
CA VAL A 43 0.82 5.88 -6.08
C VAL A 43 0.94 7.40 -6.26
N GLU A 44 -0.01 8.02 -6.97
CA GLU A 44 -0.02 9.47 -7.14
C GLU A 44 -0.25 10.20 -5.81
N TYR A 45 -1.15 9.72 -4.94
CA TYR A 45 -1.37 10.30 -3.62
C TYR A 45 -0.13 10.19 -2.74
N LEU A 46 0.57 9.05 -2.78
CA LEU A 46 1.84 8.87 -2.05
C LEU A 46 2.90 9.88 -2.52
N ARG A 47 3.07 10.05 -3.82
CA ARG A 47 3.95 11.10 -4.37
C ARG A 47 3.57 12.48 -3.85
N ASP A 48 2.30 12.83 -3.90
CA ASP A 48 1.79 14.15 -3.54
C ASP A 48 1.98 14.47 -2.05
N VAL A 49 1.97 13.45 -1.18
CA VAL A 49 2.28 13.61 0.25
C VAL A 49 3.78 13.51 0.57
N GLY A 50 4.63 13.44 -0.47
CA GLY A 50 6.08 13.52 -0.35
C GLY A 50 6.80 12.19 -0.15
N ILE A 51 6.17 11.05 -0.44
CA ILE A 51 6.84 9.75 -0.56
C ILE A 51 7.64 9.72 -1.85
N ASN A 52 8.89 9.28 -1.76
CA ASN A 52 9.83 9.30 -2.89
C ASN A 52 10.03 7.91 -3.51
N GLU A 53 9.85 6.86 -2.72
CA GLU A 53 10.06 5.48 -3.15
C GLU A 53 8.91 4.58 -2.70
N VAL A 54 8.44 3.74 -3.61
CA VAL A 54 7.39 2.76 -3.34
C VAL A 54 7.89 1.37 -3.71
N LEU A 55 7.73 0.41 -2.80
CA LEU A 55 7.89 -1.00 -3.10
C LEU A 55 6.49 -1.64 -3.27
N LEU A 56 6.25 -2.21 -4.44
CA LEU A 56 5.05 -2.99 -4.72
C LEU A 56 5.37 -4.47 -4.44
N ILE A 57 4.72 -5.04 -3.41
CA ILE A 57 4.78 -6.48 -3.15
C ILE A 57 3.72 -7.14 -4.03
N ASP A 58 4.15 -7.61 -5.19
CA ASP A 58 3.26 -8.16 -6.22
C ASP A 58 3.21 -9.71 -6.21
N GLY A 59 2.38 -10.28 -7.07
CA GLY A 59 2.24 -11.72 -7.20
C GLY A 59 1.29 -12.07 -8.34
N TYR A 60 -0.01 -12.17 -8.08
CA TYR A 60 -0.98 -12.51 -9.11
C TYR A 60 -0.98 -11.50 -10.27
N ARG A 61 -0.68 -11.99 -11.50
CA ARG A 61 -0.61 -11.18 -12.74
C ARG A 61 0.32 -9.96 -12.61
N LYS A 62 1.44 -10.13 -11.93
CA LYS A 62 2.43 -9.09 -11.63
C LYS A 62 2.90 -8.31 -12.86
N GLU A 63 2.95 -8.94 -14.03
CA GLU A 63 3.39 -8.30 -15.28
C GLU A 63 2.51 -7.11 -15.67
N GLN A 64 1.21 -7.14 -15.38
CA GLN A 64 0.33 -6.02 -15.68
C GLN A 64 0.66 -4.80 -14.80
N ILE A 65 1.00 -5.03 -13.53
CA ILE A 65 1.43 -3.98 -12.61
C ILE A 65 2.78 -3.42 -13.06
N ARG A 66 3.76 -4.30 -13.27
CA ARG A 66 5.12 -3.92 -13.67
C ARG A 66 5.17 -3.18 -15.01
N ASN A 67 4.40 -3.64 -16.00
CA ASN A 67 4.30 -2.98 -17.31
C ASN A 67 3.65 -1.60 -17.21
N HIS A 68 2.71 -1.41 -16.28
CA HIS A 68 2.03 -0.13 -16.10
C HIS A 68 2.92 0.89 -15.38
N PHE A 69 3.55 0.50 -14.27
CA PHE A 69 4.32 1.45 -13.44
C PHE A 69 5.79 1.57 -13.86
N LYS A 70 6.39 0.50 -14.41
CA LYS A 70 7.82 0.45 -14.76
C LYS A 70 8.69 0.88 -13.56
N ASP A 71 9.59 1.83 -13.74
CA ASP A 71 10.42 2.43 -12.68
C ASP A 71 9.72 3.54 -11.90
N GLY A 72 8.49 3.90 -12.30
CA GLY A 72 7.70 4.96 -11.67
C GLY A 72 8.01 6.37 -12.16
N GLY A 73 9.01 6.56 -13.01
CA GLY A 73 9.47 7.88 -13.44
C GLY A 73 8.37 8.75 -14.06
N ARG A 74 7.48 8.17 -14.87
CA ARG A 74 6.34 8.90 -15.46
C ARG A 74 5.30 9.37 -14.43
N PHE A 75 5.32 8.81 -13.22
CA PHE A 75 4.44 9.20 -12.11
C PHE A 75 5.14 10.13 -11.11
N GLY A 76 6.42 10.45 -11.33
CA GLY A 76 7.21 11.32 -10.45
C GLY A 76 7.59 10.66 -9.12
N ILE A 77 7.65 9.33 -9.07
CA ILE A 77 8.01 8.54 -7.89
C ILE A 77 8.82 7.32 -8.31
N ARG A 78 9.70 6.84 -7.47
CA ARG A 78 10.50 5.64 -7.75
C ARG A 78 9.75 4.40 -7.34
N VAL A 79 9.53 3.45 -8.27
CA VAL A 79 8.84 2.19 -8.02
C VAL A 79 9.80 1.03 -8.09
N LYS A 80 9.80 0.20 -7.04
CA LYS A 80 10.50 -1.09 -6.97
C LYS A 80 9.49 -2.21 -6.80
N TYR A 81 9.92 -3.45 -7.03
CA TYR A 81 9.06 -4.64 -6.98
C TYR A 81 9.71 -5.74 -6.19
N ALA A 82 8.89 -6.45 -5.41
CA ALA A 82 9.24 -7.73 -4.82
C ALA A 82 8.06 -8.69 -4.96
N GLU A 83 8.33 -9.95 -5.22
CA GLU A 83 7.29 -10.95 -5.45
C GLU A 83 6.94 -11.70 -4.17
N GLN A 84 5.67 -11.76 -3.82
CA GLN A 84 5.15 -12.67 -2.81
C GLN A 84 4.82 -14.02 -3.48
N GLN A 85 5.72 -14.97 -3.39
CA GLN A 85 5.54 -16.31 -3.95
C GLN A 85 4.53 -17.14 -3.14
N GLU A 86 4.60 -17.05 -1.83
CA GLU A 86 3.73 -17.76 -0.90
C GLU A 86 2.80 -16.79 -0.17
N PHE A 87 1.50 -17.09 -0.17
CA PHE A 87 0.47 -16.23 0.44
C PHE A 87 0.29 -16.56 1.92
N LEU A 88 1.32 -16.33 2.73
CA LEU A 88 1.35 -16.60 4.18
C LEU A 88 0.85 -15.42 5.03
N GLY A 89 0.08 -14.52 4.44
CA GLY A 89 -0.52 -13.39 5.13
C GLY A 89 0.25 -12.07 5.02
N THR A 90 -0.29 -11.04 5.66
CA THR A 90 0.19 -9.65 5.57
C THR A 90 1.56 -9.45 6.19
N ALA A 91 1.80 -10.06 7.35
CA ALA A 91 3.09 -9.95 8.04
C ALA A 91 4.22 -10.57 7.20
N HIS A 92 3.98 -11.73 6.57
CA HIS A 92 4.93 -12.33 5.64
C HIS A 92 5.20 -11.42 4.44
N ALA A 93 4.16 -10.87 3.82
CA ALA A 93 4.31 -9.92 2.72
C ALA A 93 5.14 -8.68 3.14
N THR A 94 4.88 -8.14 4.33
CA THR A 94 5.63 -6.99 4.86
C THR A 94 7.10 -7.33 5.12
N ASN A 95 7.40 -8.56 5.59
CA ASN A 95 8.78 -9.01 5.82
C ASN A 95 9.62 -9.08 4.52
N ILE A 96 8.99 -9.30 3.36
CA ILE A 96 9.67 -9.24 2.05
C ILE A 96 10.25 -7.84 1.80
N ALA A 97 9.65 -6.79 2.36
CA ALA A 97 10.11 -5.42 2.23
C ALA A 97 11.32 -5.07 3.12
N ARG A 98 11.81 -5.99 3.96
CA ARG A 98 12.83 -5.71 4.97
C ARG A 98 14.09 -5.04 4.43
N GLU A 99 14.62 -5.53 3.32
CA GLU A 99 15.82 -4.95 2.69
C GLU A 99 15.55 -3.56 2.12
N PHE A 100 14.37 -3.36 1.51
CA PHE A 100 13.97 -2.06 1.00
C PHE A 100 13.80 -1.03 2.11
N ILE A 101 13.20 -1.41 3.21
CA ILE A 101 12.94 -0.55 4.37
C ILE A 101 14.27 -0.17 5.05
N GLY A 102 15.13 -1.16 5.31
CA GLY A 102 16.36 -0.98 6.09
C GLY A 102 16.04 -0.52 7.51
N GLN A 103 16.54 0.67 7.88
CA GLN A 103 16.31 1.32 9.18
C GLN A 103 15.36 2.53 9.07
N ASP A 104 14.78 2.75 7.89
CA ASP A 104 13.92 3.91 7.66
C ASP A 104 12.50 3.66 8.18
N CYS A 105 11.83 4.75 8.54
CA CYS A 105 10.38 4.75 8.73
C CYS A 105 9.69 4.59 7.36
N PHE A 106 8.58 3.85 7.34
CA PHE A 106 7.84 3.61 6.10
C PHE A 106 6.34 3.60 6.34
N MET A 107 5.58 3.83 5.29
CA MET A 107 4.13 3.67 5.27
C MET A 107 3.77 2.33 4.63
N LEU A 108 2.89 1.56 5.28
CA LEU A 108 2.35 0.30 4.76
C LEU A 108 0.89 0.49 4.38
N LEU A 109 0.54 0.15 3.13
CA LEU A 109 -0.83 0.23 2.63
C LEU A 109 -1.23 -1.02 1.84
N TYR A 110 -2.53 -1.26 1.81
CA TYR A 110 -3.13 -2.21 0.87
C TYR A 110 -3.36 -1.49 -0.47
N GLY A 111 -2.90 -2.10 -1.56
CA GLY A 111 -3.02 -1.50 -2.90
C GLY A 111 -4.42 -1.61 -3.53
N ASP A 112 -5.40 -2.06 -2.76
CA ASP A 112 -6.80 -2.21 -3.16
C ASP A 112 -7.76 -1.38 -2.30
N ILE A 113 -7.23 -0.53 -1.43
CA ILE A 113 -7.99 0.41 -0.60
C ILE A 113 -7.62 1.83 -1.01
N LEU A 114 -8.57 2.55 -1.58
CA LEU A 114 -8.42 3.96 -1.88
C LEU A 114 -8.86 4.77 -0.65
N MET A 115 -7.93 5.46 -0.05
CA MET A 115 -8.19 6.40 1.04
C MET A 115 -8.21 7.83 0.52
N ASP A 116 -8.89 8.71 1.25
CA ASP A 116 -8.78 10.15 1.01
C ASP A 116 -7.32 10.61 1.24
N LYS A 117 -6.84 11.49 0.37
CA LYS A 117 -5.47 12.01 0.44
C LYS A 117 -5.21 12.73 1.78
N GLY A 118 -6.22 13.43 2.32
CA GLY A 118 -6.12 14.12 3.61
C GLY A 118 -5.86 13.17 4.77
N ILE A 119 -6.35 11.92 4.72
CA ILE A 119 -6.04 10.90 5.73
C ILE A 119 -4.55 10.54 5.71
N LEU A 120 -3.97 10.40 4.53
CA LEU A 120 -2.53 10.12 4.39
C LEU A 120 -1.68 11.28 4.92
N GLU A 121 -2.04 12.52 4.58
CA GLU A 121 -1.37 13.74 5.05
C GLU A 121 -1.43 13.86 6.58
N GLN A 122 -2.61 13.67 7.17
CA GLN A 122 -2.80 13.72 8.62
C GLN A 122 -2.04 12.61 9.34
N SER A 123 -2.06 11.38 8.82
CA SER A 123 -1.33 10.25 9.40
C SER A 123 0.17 10.48 9.39
N LEU A 124 0.73 10.99 8.29
CA LEU A 124 2.14 11.34 8.19
C LEU A 124 2.51 12.46 9.16
N ALA A 125 1.74 13.56 9.16
CA ALA A 125 1.98 14.69 10.04
C ALA A 125 1.89 14.31 11.53
N LEU A 126 0.95 13.42 11.89
CA LEU A 126 0.82 12.90 13.24
C LEU A 126 2.03 12.04 13.63
N TYR A 127 2.41 11.09 12.76
CA TYR A 127 3.55 10.21 13.01
C TYR A 127 4.86 10.99 13.15
N GLU A 128 5.11 11.97 12.27
CA GLU A 128 6.34 12.76 12.26
C GLU A 128 6.51 13.66 13.50
N ARG A 129 5.40 14.07 14.15
CA ARG A 129 5.42 14.93 15.34
C ARG A 129 5.29 14.19 16.66
N THR A 130 5.00 12.87 16.64
CA THR A 130 4.86 12.04 17.84
C THR A 130 6.04 11.08 17.98
N ASP A 131 6.37 10.71 19.22
CA ASP A 131 7.43 9.72 19.49
C ASP A 131 6.84 8.31 19.66
N VAL A 132 6.14 7.84 18.64
CA VAL A 132 5.54 6.49 18.60
C VAL A 132 6.32 5.60 17.66
N ASN A 133 6.35 4.30 17.94
CA ASN A 133 7.00 3.31 17.07
C ASN A 133 6.14 2.95 15.86
N ALA A 134 4.82 3.00 15.99
CA ALA A 134 3.87 2.76 14.91
C ALA A 134 2.61 3.62 15.10
N LEU A 135 1.98 3.97 13.98
CA LEU A 135 0.69 4.64 13.92
C LEU A 135 -0.22 3.83 13.01
N LEU A 136 -1.41 3.52 13.47
CA LEU A 136 -2.42 2.79 12.72
C LEU A 136 -3.60 3.70 12.40
N SER A 137 -3.99 3.74 11.14
CA SER A 137 -5.25 4.37 10.73
C SER A 137 -6.38 3.34 10.84
N LEU A 138 -7.34 3.62 11.69
CA LEU A 138 -8.48 2.75 11.96
C LEU A 138 -9.77 3.40 11.49
N PHE A 139 -10.75 2.58 11.15
CA PHE A 139 -12.11 3.03 10.92
C PHE A 139 -13.10 2.12 11.67
N ARG A 140 -14.20 2.71 12.12
CA ARG A 140 -15.25 1.97 12.83
C ARG A 140 -16.07 1.17 11.83
N VAL A 141 -16.40 -0.08 12.17
CA VAL A 141 -17.23 -0.97 11.37
C VAL A 141 -18.36 -1.53 12.22
N ASP A 142 -19.52 -1.76 11.60
CA ASP A 142 -20.70 -2.34 12.29
C ASP A 142 -20.61 -3.86 12.38
N ASP A 143 -19.87 -4.52 11.49
CA ASP A 143 -19.72 -5.97 11.42
C ASP A 143 -18.24 -6.36 11.53
N PRO A 144 -17.70 -6.41 12.76
CA PRO A 144 -16.27 -6.61 13.00
C PRO A 144 -15.76 -8.00 12.57
N GLU A 145 -16.62 -9.01 12.49
CA GLU A 145 -16.21 -10.38 12.14
C GLU A 145 -15.61 -10.49 10.72
N LYS A 146 -15.90 -9.51 9.86
CA LYS A 146 -15.39 -9.48 8.47
C LYS A 146 -14.03 -8.79 8.32
N TYR A 147 -13.49 -8.22 9.39
CA TYR A 147 -12.30 -7.37 9.36
C TYR A 147 -11.25 -7.80 10.38
N GLY A 148 -10.04 -7.31 10.20
CA GLY A 148 -9.04 -7.34 11.26
C GLY A 148 -9.42 -6.33 12.34
N ILE A 149 -9.49 -6.76 13.57
CA ILE A 149 -9.93 -5.94 14.71
C ILE A 149 -8.72 -5.59 15.56
N ILE A 150 -8.71 -4.38 16.10
CA ILE A 150 -7.77 -3.95 17.12
C ILE A 150 -8.56 -3.67 18.39
N GLN A 151 -8.12 -4.27 19.48
CA GLN A 151 -8.59 -3.93 20.82
C GLN A 151 -7.81 -2.71 21.28
N LEU A 152 -8.53 -1.70 21.77
CA LEU A 152 -7.92 -0.53 22.40
C LEU A 152 -7.92 -0.75 23.91
N ASP A 153 -6.79 -0.50 24.54
CA ASP A 153 -6.70 -0.40 26.00
C ASP A 153 -7.18 0.98 26.41
N ASP A 154 -7.88 1.07 27.54
CA ASP A 154 -8.40 2.33 28.13
C ASP A 154 -7.28 3.26 28.61
#